data_fc927c729246be17b0196bdbd8d611cf
#
_entry.id   fc927c729246be17b0196bdbd8d611cf
#
_cell.length_a   1.000
_cell.length_b   1.000
_cell.length_c   1.000
_cell.angle_alpha   90.00
_cell.angle_beta   90.00
_cell.angle_gamma   90.00
#
_symmetry.space_group_name_H-M   'P 1'
#
loop_
_entity.id
_entity.type
_entity.pdbx_description
1 polymer ?
#
loop_
_entity_poly.entity_id
_entity_poly.type
_entity_poly.pdbx_seq_one_letter_code
_entity_poly.pdbx_strand_id
1 'polypeptide(L)'
;MRRPLVALCLLAATLWSASAFAQARNQLGPLCTTDTTPADQMIDACSKIIALKVFKGEQLATVYFWRAVGWNKKGEYLRVITDATEAIRLQPSQAVYNLRGSAYYDRGEYEIAIADFDDALKLGPPSGTIFHNRGNAWRGKGDYAKAIADYDMSIKTDPRSAFSYQNRGIAKEALGDLDGALADINQAIRLDPTLPQPLINRTAIWRVRGDYDRAIADSSEAIRLAKEKPPVNIMTPPNSVLVSGYTHRALAYEAKGDYAHARDDYKATLAITASDAGSKANQATAKVRLSLVTDASVPIPRDAPSPTSEPAKAPAPQQTGAAPSPSPAPAARGTRMALIIGNGAYAHVKALPNPPNDARAVAKSLRNIGFTVSEGVDLDRAAMQKMTRDFLREAARAQIVVVYYAGHGVQVEGRNYLIPVDVELKSGARMTDAMIDMDTIMAGLDDQVRTNILIFDACRNNPMAQQVASAGTNRAIEAASGLAAPTSLGAGATLGAGTLIAFATAPGQVALDGEGANSPFSAALSRHLGTPGLEVQQMLTRVRAEVVSTTKNKQVPWSNSSLLGEVYLAEK
;
A
#
# COMPACT_ATOMS: atom_id res chain seq x y z
N MET A 1 -43.02 -29.10 60.56
CA MET A 1 -43.14 -29.62 59.17
C MET A 1 -42.64 -28.61 58.14
N ARG A 2 -41.33 -28.45 58.01
CA ARG A 2 -40.66 -27.50 57.00
C ARG A 2 -39.39 -28.03 56.36
N ARG A 3 -39.21 -29.35 56.31
CA ARG A 3 -37.96 -29.94 55.73
C ARG A 3 -38.10 -30.69 54.38
N PRO A 4 -39.27 -31.00 53.77
CA PRO A 4 -39.32 -31.69 52.48
C PRO A 4 -39.25 -30.77 51.24
N LEU A 5 -39.60 -29.46 51.34
CA LEU A 5 -39.63 -28.57 50.18
C LEU A 5 -38.22 -28.16 49.71
N VAL A 6 -37.24 -28.00 50.59
CA VAL A 6 -35.87 -27.62 50.22
C VAL A 6 -35.13 -28.76 49.50
N ALA A 7 -35.38 -30.01 49.93
CA ALA A 7 -34.78 -31.20 49.28
C ALA A 7 -35.37 -31.43 47.86
N LEU A 8 -36.65 -31.15 47.65
CA LEU A 8 -37.28 -31.28 46.33
C LEU A 8 -36.78 -30.19 45.34
N CYS A 9 -36.59 -28.95 45.82
CA CYS A 9 -36.01 -27.87 44.98
C CYS A 9 -34.55 -28.14 44.60
N LEU A 10 -33.76 -28.71 45.50
CA LEU A 10 -32.35 -29.08 45.21
C LEU A 10 -32.26 -30.27 44.23
N LEU A 11 -33.15 -31.28 44.37
CA LEU A 11 -33.23 -32.39 43.42
C LEU A 11 -33.77 -31.94 42.04
N ALA A 12 -34.74 -31.06 41.99
CA ALA A 12 -35.24 -30.49 40.74
C ALA A 12 -34.16 -29.62 40.04
N ALA A 13 -33.38 -28.81 40.77
CA ALA A 13 -32.29 -28.02 40.24
C ALA A 13 -31.12 -28.89 39.72
N THR A 14 -30.82 -30.02 40.39
CA THR A 14 -29.79 -30.97 39.93
C THR A 14 -30.24 -31.77 38.72
N LEU A 15 -31.49 -32.18 38.65
CA LEU A 15 -32.08 -32.87 37.48
C LEU A 15 -32.19 -31.93 36.28
N TRP A 16 -32.52 -30.67 36.51
CA TRP A 16 -32.60 -29.65 35.45
C TRP A 16 -31.21 -29.31 34.89
N SER A 17 -30.19 -29.22 35.74
CA SER A 17 -28.81 -29.04 35.32
C SER A 17 -28.26 -30.25 34.55
N ALA A 18 -28.64 -31.47 34.93
CA ALA A 18 -28.24 -32.70 34.23
C ALA A 18 -28.90 -32.82 32.85
N SER A 19 -30.20 -32.46 32.71
CA SER A 19 -30.88 -32.47 31.41
C SER A 19 -30.35 -31.37 30.48
N ALA A 20 -30.08 -30.16 30.98
CA ALA A 20 -29.49 -29.07 30.24
C ALA A 20 -28.06 -29.42 29.76
N PHE A 21 -27.27 -30.09 30.62
CA PHE A 21 -25.94 -30.59 30.24
C PHE A 21 -26.01 -31.64 29.13
N ALA A 22 -26.96 -32.60 29.23
CA ALA A 22 -27.17 -33.62 28.21
C ALA A 22 -27.64 -33.00 26.88
N GLN A 23 -28.53 -32.02 26.91
CA GLN A 23 -28.98 -31.29 25.75
C GLN A 23 -27.83 -30.49 25.09
N ALA A 24 -27.05 -29.74 25.88
CA ALA A 24 -25.89 -29.00 25.39
C ALA A 24 -24.89 -29.93 24.72
N ARG A 25 -24.56 -31.06 25.37
CA ARG A 25 -23.59 -32.04 24.87
C ARG A 25 -24.05 -32.74 23.60
N ASN A 26 -25.27 -33.21 23.55
CA ASN A 26 -25.74 -34.12 22.48
C ASN A 26 -26.31 -33.37 21.27
N GLN A 27 -26.95 -32.21 21.46
CA GLN A 27 -27.61 -31.48 20.38
C GLN A 27 -26.85 -30.26 19.92
N LEU A 28 -26.34 -29.42 20.85
CA LEU A 28 -25.66 -28.17 20.51
C LEU A 28 -24.15 -28.34 20.36
N GLY A 29 -23.55 -29.28 21.07
CA GLY A 29 -22.11 -29.51 21.04
C GLY A 29 -21.55 -29.72 19.62
N PRO A 30 -22.08 -30.66 18.83
CA PRO A 30 -21.60 -30.88 17.44
C PRO A 30 -21.74 -29.64 16.55
N LEU A 31 -22.85 -28.88 16.70
CA LEU A 31 -23.05 -27.64 15.93
C LEU A 31 -22.09 -26.53 16.35
N CYS A 32 -21.72 -26.45 17.62
CA CYS A 32 -20.80 -25.46 18.13
C CYS A 32 -19.34 -25.79 17.77
N THR A 33 -18.91 -27.07 17.87
CA THR A 33 -17.49 -27.43 17.84
C THR A 33 -17.02 -28.10 16.54
N THR A 34 -17.82 -28.10 15.49
CA THR A 34 -17.44 -28.65 14.18
C THR A 34 -17.12 -27.54 13.20
N ASP A 35 -15.91 -27.55 12.67
CA ASP A 35 -15.42 -26.49 11.76
C ASP A 35 -16.24 -26.36 10.47
N THR A 36 -16.85 -27.42 9.99
CA THR A 36 -17.72 -27.40 8.80
C THR A 36 -19.09 -26.77 9.05
N THR A 37 -19.46 -26.49 10.33
CA THR A 37 -20.73 -25.85 10.67
C THR A 37 -20.78 -24.43 10.10
N PRO A 38 -21.87 -24.00 9.44
CA PRO A 38 -22.07 -22.61 9.02
C PRO A 38 -21.93 -21.64 10.18
N ALA A 39 -21.32 -20.48 9.94
CA ALA A 39 -20.97 -19.53 10.99
C ALA A 39 -22.13 -19.14 11.91
N ASP A 40 -23.32 -18.83 11.34
CA ASP A 40 -24.49 -18.43 12.14
C ASP A 40 -25.00 -19.55 13.04
N GLN A 41 -24.99 -20.79 12.55
CA GLN A 41 -25.38 -21.96 13.33
C GLN A 41 -24.38 -22.25 14.46
N MET A 42 -23.10 -22.13 14.17
CA MET A 42 -22.02 -22.27 15.16
C MET A 42 -22.16 -21.23 16.27
N ILE A 43 -22.32 -19.96 15.91
CA ILE A 43 -22.49 -18.85 16.86
C ILE A 43 -23.73 -19.03 17.73
N ASP A 44 -24.86 -19.39 17.12
CA ASP A 44 -26.12 -19.63 17.85
C ASP A 44 -25.98 -20.80 18.83
N ALA A 45 -25.47 -21.95 18.37
CA ALA A 45 -25.26 -23.13 19.21
C ALA A 45 -24.33 -22.85 20.40
N CYS A 46 -23.17 -22.24 20.14
CA CYS A 46 -22.22 -21.87 21.19
C CYS A 46 -22.81 -20.84 22.16
N SER A 47 -23.59 -19.87 21.68
CA SER A 47 -24.27 -18.87 22.54
C SER A 47 -25.29 -19.49 23.44
N LYS A 48 -26.10 -20.45 22.95
CA LYS A 48 -27.04 -21.23 23.75
C LYS A 48 -26.33 -22.05 24.84
N ILE A 49 -25.20 -22.69 24.49
CA ILE A 49 -24.37 -23.43 25.48
C ILE A 49 -23.87 -22.50 26.58
N ILE A 50 -23.35 -21.33 26.24
CA ILE A 50 -22.85 -20.34 27.22
C ILE A 50 -24.01 -19.89 28.14
N ALA A 51 -25.20 -19.65 27.58
CA ALA A 51 -26.37 -19.21 28.33
C ALA A 51 -26.84 -20.25 29.35
N LEU A 52 -26.66 -21.54 29.10
CA LEU A 52 -27.00 -22.62 30.02
C LEU A 52 -26.15 -22.63 31.30
N LYS A 53 -24.97 -21.99 31.31
CA LYS A 53 -24.03 -21.89 32.45
C LYS A 53 -23.61 -23.23 33.06
N VAL A 54 -23.69 -24.31 32.28
CA VAL A 54 -23.37 -25.69 32.75
C VAL A 54 -21.90 -26.04 32.57
N PHE A 55 -21.20 -25.43 31.64
CA PHE A 55 -19.77 -25.62 31.40
C PHE A 55 -18.92 -24.62 32.19
N LYS A 56 -17.72 -25.05 32.63
CA LYS A 56 -16.75 -24.24 33.37
C LYS A 56 -15.34 -24.59 32.90
N GLY A 57 -14.37 -23.74 33.25
CA GLY A 57 -12.94 -23.98 32.96
C GLY A 57 -12.70 -24.28 31.48
N GLU A 58 -11.96 -25.33 31.20
CA GLU A 58 -11.56 -25.74 29.86
C GLU A 58 -12.74 -25.98 28.90
N GLN A 59 -13.81 -26.60 29.39
CA GLN A 59 -14.99 -26.83 28.53
C GLN A 59 -15.64 -25.53 28.09
N LEU A 60 -15.74 -24.56 28.98
CA LEU A 60 -16.28 -23.24 28.64
C LEU A 60 -15.31 -22.46 27.75
N ALA A 61 -14.01 -22.58 27.98
CA ALA A 61 -12.98 -22.00 27.10
C ALA A 61 -13.11 -22.51 25.65
N THR A 62 -13.33 -23.83 25.48
CA THR A 62 -13.55 -24.45 24.18
C THR A 62 -14.79 -23.87 23.49
N VAL A 63 -15.88 -23.63 24.22
CA VAL A 63 -17.10 -23.04 23.64
C VAL A 63 -16.86 -21.60 23.19
N TYR A 64 -16.16 -20.79 23.99
CA TYR A 64 -15.78 -19.43 23.59
C TYR A 64 -14.87 -19.44 22.37
N PHE A 65 -13.88 -20.33 22.33
CA PHE A 65 -12.98 -20.49 21.17
C PHE A 65 -13.77 -20.77 19.88
N TRP A 66 -14.69 -21.72 19.89
CA TRP A 66 -15.47 -22.06 18.71
C TRP A 66 -16.45 -20.94 18.31
N ARG A 67 -17.01 -20.21 19.29
CA ARG A 67 -17.81 -19.02 18.96
C ARG A 67 -16.94 -17.93 18.32
N ALA A 68 -15.71 -17.74 18.80
CA ALA A 68 -14.75 -16.84 18.17
C ALA A 68 -14.40 -17.29 16.74
N VAL A 69 -14.25 -18.60 16.49
CA VAL A 69 -14.08 -19.14 15.12
C VAL A 69 -15.30 -18.80 14.25
N GLY A 70 -16.52 -18.93 14.78
CA GLY A 70 -17.74 -18.54 14.09
C GLY A 70 -17.75 -17.04 13.73
N TRP A 71 -17.38 -16.17 14.67
CA TRP A 71 -17.23 -14.73 14.41
C TRP A 71 -16.13 -14.42 13.40
N ASN A 72 -15.02 -15.15 13.44
CA ASN A 72 -13.94 -15.00 12.47
C ASN A 72 -14.40 -15.32 11.04
N LYS A 73 -15.19 -16.37 10.85
CA LYS A 73 -15.81 -16.70 9.56
C LYS A 73 -16.71 -15.58 9.02
N LYS A 74 -17.22 -14.71 9.89
CA LYS A 74 -18.04 -13.53 9.52
C LYS A 74 -17.24 -12.23 9.40
N GLY A 75 -15.94 -12.23 9.73
CA GLY A 75 -15.12 -11.02 9.76
C GLY A 75 -15.42 -10.08 10.94
N GLU A 76 -16.11 -10.57 11.98
CA GLU A 76 -16.49 -9.79 13.17
C GLU A 76 -15.36 -9.77 14.20
N TYR A 77 -14.22 -9.20 13.84
CA TYR A 77 -12.95 -9.31 14.58
C TYR A 77 -13.04 -8.83 16.03
N LEU A 78 -13.80 -7.79 16.34
CA LEU A 78 -13.98 -7.35 17.74
C LEU A 78 -14.64 -8.42 18.60
N ARG A 79 -15.59 -9.19 18.05
CA ARG A 79 -16.24 -10.29 18.75
C ARG A 79 -15.29 -11.48 18.88
N VAL A 80 -14.44 -11.73 17.87
CA VAL A 80 -13.36 -12.73 17.99
C VAL A 80 -12.44 -12.40 19.16
N ILE A 81 -11.96 -11.16 19.26
CA ILE A 81 -11.07 -10.70 20.34
C ILE A 81 -11.76 -10.86 21.70
N THR A 82 -13.04 -10.49 21.81
CA THR A 82 -13.79 -10.62 23.07
C THR A 82 -13.88 -12.08 23.53
N ASP A 83 -14.33 -12.98 22.66
CA ASP A 83 -14.52 -14.39 23.01
C ASP A 83 -13.18 -15.11 23.22
N ALA A 84 -12.17 -14.83 22.40
CA ALA A 84 -10.84 -15.38 22.57
C ALA A 84 -10.19 -14.90 23.88
N THR A 85 -10.41 -13.66 24.31
CA THR A 85 -9.93 -13.16 25.60
C THR A 85 -10.56 -13.92 26.77
N GLU A 86 -11.87 -14.19 26.72
CA GLU A 86 -12.55 -15.02 27.72
C GLU A 86 -12.02 -16.46 27.69
N ALA A 87 -11.80 -17.04 26.50
CA ALA A 87 -11.20 -18.36 26.37
C ALA A 87 -9.80 -18.41 26.99
N ILE A 88 -8.94 -17.43 26.73
CA ILE A 88 -7.58 -17.32 27.32
C ILE A 88 -7.66 -17.20 28.85
N ARG A 89 -8.57 -16.38 29.38
CA ARG A 89 -8.75 -16.22 30.82
C ARG A 89 -9.12 -17.53 31.51
N LEU A 90 -9.89 -18.38 30.83
CA LEU A 90 -10.32 -19.68 31.37
C LEU A 90 -9.27 -20.76 31.18
N GLN A 91 -8.66 -20.85 30.00
CA GLN A 91 -7.66 -21.85 29.63
C GLN A 91 -6.79 -21.30 28.48
N PRO A 92 -5.61 -20.75 28.76
CA PRO A 92 -4.67 -20.32 27.72
C PRO A 92 -4.27 -21.49 26.81
N SER A 93 -4.29 -21.29 25.51
CA SER A 93 -3.82 -22.29 24.55
C SER A 93 -3.23 -21.65 23.31
N GLN A 94 -2.34 -22.37 22.62
CA GLN A 94 -1.71 -21.96 21.38
C GLN A 94 -2.75 -21.53 20.33
N ALA A 95 -3.82 -22.31 20.17
CA ALA A 95 -4.85 -22.07 19.18
C ALA A 95 -5.64 -20.77 19.45
N VAL A 96 -5.95 -20.48 20.71
CA VAL A 96 -6.75 -19.30 21.09
C VAL A 96 -5.94 -18.01 20.91
N TYR A 97 -4.65 -18.02 21.35
CA TYR A 97 -3.76 -16.88 21.10
C TYR A 97 -3.55 -16.65 19.60
N ASN A 98 -3.33 -17.72 18.81
CA ASN A 98 -3.20 -17.58 17.36
C ASN A 98 -4.47 -16.99 16.72
N LEU A 99 -5.66 -17.40 17.14
CA LEU A 99 -6.91 -16.87 16.64
C LEU A 99 -7.08 -15.37 16.99
N ARG A 100 -6.78 -14.98 18.24
CA ARG A 100 -6.85 -13.59 18.68
C ARG A 100 -5.81 -12.72 17.98
N GLY A 101 -4.58 -13.20 17.85
CA GLY A 101 -3.51 -12.53 17.11
C GLY A 101 -3.88 -12.31 15.65
N SER A 102 -4.51 -13.30 15.00
CA SER A 102 -5.01 -13.14 13.63
C SER A 102 -6.10 -12.06 13.54
N ALA A 103 -7.01 -11.99 14.51
CA ALA A 103 -8.04 -10.94 14.53
C ALA A 103 -7.44 -9.53 14.75
N TYR A 104 -6.39 -9.40 15.57
CA TYR A 104 -5.66 -8.14 15.71
C TYR A 104 -4.90 -7.77 14.42
N TYR A 105 -4.29 -8.76 13.75
CA TYR A 105 -3.66 -8.55 12.45
C TYR A 105 -4.64 -8.01 11.40
N ASP A 106 -5.82 -8.63 11.28
CA ASP A 106 -6.86 -8.22 10.33
C ASP A 106 -7.42 -6.80 10.61
N ARG A 107 -7.26 -6.31 11.85
CA ARG A 107 -7.57 -4.95 12.26
C ARG A 107 -6.41 -3.96 12.06
N GLY A 108 -5.24 -4.43 11.63
CA GLY A 108 -4.02 -3.62 11.50
C GLY A 108 -3.30 -3.35 12.82
N GLU A 109 -3.66 -4.02 13.91
CA GLU A 109 -3.05 -3.87 15.23
C GLU A 109 -1.86 -4.84 15.37
N TYR A 110 -0.83 -4.62 14.54
CA TYR A 110 0.26 -5.57 14.31
C TYR A 110 1.10 -5.87 15.56
N GLU A 111 1.37 -4.86 16.41
CA GLU A 111 2.13 -5.05 17.65
C GLU A 111 1.43 -6.01 18.61
N ILE A 112 0.13 -5.86 18.76
CA ILE A 112 -0.68 -6.71 19.63
C ILE A 112 -0.77 -8.13 19.04
N ALA A 113 -0.93 -8.23 17.73
CA ALA A 113 -0.95 -9.50 17.02
C ALA A 113 0.39 -10.27 17.23
N ILE A 114 1.53 -9.59 17.10
CA ILE A 114 2.85 -10.18 17.32
C ILE A 114 2.99 -10.71 18.75
N ALA A 115 2.55 -9.94 19.75
CA ALA A 115 2.58 -10.38 21.15
C ALA A 115 1.74 -11.64 21.38
N ASP A 116 0.53 -11.71 20.79
CA ASP A 116 -0.31 -12.90 20.88
C ASP A 116 0.32 -14.12 20.17
N PHE A 117 0.96 -13.94 19.01
CA PHE A 117 1.70 -15.03 18.35
C PHE A 117 2.92 -15.47 19.14
N ASP A 118 3.62 -14.54 19.81
CA ASP A 118 4.73 -14.88 20.72
C ASP A 118 4.25 -15.73 21.89
N ASP A 119 3.10 -15.38 22.49
CA ASP A 119 2.51 -16.16 23.58
C ASP A 119 2.01 -17.53 23.08
N ALA A 120 1.44 -17.58 21.87
CA ALA A 120 1.07 -18.84 21.25
C ALA A 120 2.28 -19.77 21.07
N LEU A 121 3.42 -19.26 20.60
CA LEU A 121 4.65 -20.05 20.40
C LEU A 121 5.28 -20.54 21.70
N LYS A 122 5.03 -19.88 22.85
CA LYS A 122 5.48 -20.34 24.18
C LYS A 122 4.66 -21.51 24.72
N LEU A 123 3.41 -21.65 24.28
CA LEU A 123 2.43 -22.60 24.84
C LEU A 123 2.39 -23.96 24.15
N GLY A 124 3.14 -24.17 23.07
CA GLY A 124 3.10 -25.42 22.34
C GLY A 124 4.31 -25.62 21.44
N PRO A 125 4.32 -26.71 20.67
CA PRO A 125 5.42 -26.99 19.75
C PRO A 125 5.49 -25.92 18.64
N PRO A 126 6.67 -25.73 18.01
CA PRO A 126 6.82 -24.82 16.88
C PRO A 126 5.77 -25.10 15.80
N SER A 127 4.99 -24.09 15.45
CA SER A 127 3.93 -24.20 14.45
C SER A 127 4.24 -23.32 13.24
N GLY A 128 4.32 -23.95 12.06
CA GLY A 128 4.53 -23.24 10.79
C GLY A 128 3.47 -22.18 10.52
N THR A 129 2.22 -22.47 10.89
CA THR A 129 1.10 -21.51 10.75
C THR A 129 1.30 -20.27 11.63
N ILE A 130 1.75 -20.45 12.87
CA ILE A 130 1.94 -19.30 13.78
C ILE A 130 3.14 -18.46 13.34
N PHE A 131 4.24 -19.09 12.94
CA PHE A 131 5.37 -18.36 12.33
C PHE A 131 4.93 -17.60 11.08
N HIS A 132 4.15 -18.24 10.19
CA HIS A 132 3.59 -17.56 9.03
C HIS A 132 2.75 -16.34 9.39
N ASN A 133 1.83 -16.47 10.37
CA ASN A 133 0.95 -15.39 10.79
C ASN A 133 1.75 -14.25 11.46
N ARG A 134 2.75 -14.57 12.29
CA ARG A 134 3.64 -13.57 12.90
C ARG A 134 4.50 -12.88 11.84
N GLY A 135 5.00 -13.63 10.86
CA GLY A 135 5.68 -13.08 9.68
C GLY A 135 4.82 -12.09 8.89
N ASN A 136 3.51 -12.40 8.72
CA ASN A 136 2.55 -11.47 8.11
C ASN A 136 2.41 -10.18 8.95
N ALA A 137 2.36 -10.30 10.28
CA ALA A 137 2.26 -9.15 11.18
C ALA A 137 3.55 -8.30 11.14
N TRP A 138 4.73 -8.91 11.13
CA TRP A 138 6.00 -8.20 10.93
C TRP A 138 6.05 -7.49 9.58
N ARG A 139 5.60 -8.16 8.50
CA ARG A 139 5.50 -7.56 7.17
C ARG A 139 4.52 -6.39 7.16
N GLY A 140 3.35 -6.53 7.80
CA GLY A 140 2.38 -5.44 7.95
C GLY A 140 2.95 -4.24 8.71
N LYS A 141 3.85 -4.47 9.66
CA LYS A 141 4.58 -3.43 10.40
C LYS A 141 5.73 -2.82 9.57
N GLY A 142 6.13 -3.44 8.46
CA GLY A 142 7.27 -3.02 7.64
C GLY A 142 8.62 -3.60 8.08
N ASP A 143 8.66 -4.49 9.07
CA ASP A 143 9.90 -5.18 9.50
C ASP A 143 10.09 -6.45 8.65
N TYR A 144 10.52 -6.25 7.40
CA TYR A 144 10.67 -7.32 6.43
C TYR A 144 11.75 -8.34 6.83
N ALA A 145 12.79 -7.92 7.55
CA ALA A 145 13.85 -8.83 8.01
C ALA A 145 13.31 -9.85 9.01
N LYS A 146 12.51 -9.41 10.00
CA LYS A 146 11.85 -10.32 10.93
C LYS A 146 10.77 -11.16 10.26
N ALA A 147 10.05 -10.59 9.29
CA ALA A 147 9.09 -11.34 8.50
C ALA A 147 9.76 -12.51 7.75
N ILE A 148 10.91 -12.28 7.10
CA ILE A 148 11.68 -13.32 6.41
C ILE A 148 12.12 -14.42 7.41
N ALA A 149 12.65 -14.04 8.57
CA ALA A 149 13.06 -15.02 9.58
C ALA A 149 11.90 -15.91 10.04
N ASP A 150 10.71 -15.35 10.22
CA ASP A 150 9.51 -16.10 10.57
C ASP A 150 9.00 -16.99 9.42
N TYR A 151 9.03 -16.51 8.19
CA TYR A 151 8.71 -17.36 7.03
C TYR A 151 9.72 -18.48 6.83
N ASP A 152 11.01 -18.27 7.15
CA ASP A 152 12.03 -19.32 7.15
C ASP A 152 11.67 -20.42 8.15
N MET A 153 11.23 -20.04 9.35
CA MET A 153 10.77 -21.00 10.37
C MET A 153 9.48 -21.70 9.93
N SER A 154 8.55 -20.99 9.30
CA SER A 154 7.34 -21.57 8.72
C SER A 154 7.67 -22.63 7.66
N ILE A 155 8.54 -22.30 6.71
CA ILE A 155 8.99 -23.20 5.63
C ILE A 155 9.78 -24.39 6.21
N LYS A 156 10.61 -24.17 7.22
CA LYS A 156 11.32 -25.26 7.90
C LYS A 156 10.36 -26.26 8.53
N THR A 157 9.23 -25.77 9.07
CA THR A 157 8.21 -26.60 9.72
C THR A 157 7.29 -27.27 8.68
N ASP A 158 6.93 -26.54 7.62
CA ASP A 158 6.14 -27.04 6.48
C ASP A 158 6.78 -26.60 5.16
N PRO A 159 7.66 -27.42 4.55
CA PRO A 159 8.31 -27.12 3.28
C PRO A 159 7.36 -27.08 2.07
N ARG A 160 6.09 -27.42 2.24
CA ARG A 160 5.09 -27.41 1.16
C ARG A 160 4.14 -26.22 1.23
N SER A 161 4.35 -25.28 2.14
CA SER A 161 3.54 -24.08 2.27
C SER A 161 3.82 -23.09 1.14
N ALA A 162 3.03 -23.12 0.07
CA ALA A 162 3.12 -22.17 -1.04
C ALA A 162 2.97 -20.71 -0.56
N PHE A 163 2.09 -20.47 0.42
CA PHE A 163 1.88 -19.14 0.99
C PHE A 163 3.10 -18.58 1.72
N SER A 164 3.86 -19.44 2.43
CA SER A 164 5.06 -18.97 3.15
C SER A 164 6.18 -18.60 2.18
N TYR A 165 6.36 -19.37 1.10
CA TYR A 165 7.28 -19.00 0.03
C TYR A 165 6.83 -17.70 -0.67
N GLN A 166 5.55 -17.58 -1.04
CA GLN A 166 5.03 -16.37 -1.65
C GLN A 166 5.29 -15.13 -0.78
N ASN A 167 4.95 -15.20 0.52
CA ASN A 167 5.07 -14.04 1.41
C ASN A 167 6.53 -13.72 1.76
N ARG A 168 7.42 -14.72 1.82
CA ARG A 168 8.86 -14.50 1.92
C ARG A 168 9.41 -13.82 0.67
N GLY A 169 8.94 -14.24 -0.52
CA GLY A 169 9.28 -13.60 -1.79
C GLY A 169 8.88 -12.13 -1.82
N ILE A 170 7.67 -11.79 -1.36
CA ILE A 170 7.21 -10.40 -1.24
C ILE A 170 8.09 -9.61 -0.26
N ALA A 171 8.46 -10.20 0.88
CA ALA A 171 9.32 -9.53 1.86
C ALA A 171 10.75 -9.31 1.33
N LYS A 172 11.30 -10.27 0.56
CA LYS A 172 12.60 -10.12 -0.13
C LYS A 172 12.55 -9.06 -1.22
N GLU A 173 11.49 -9.04 -2.04
CA GLU A 173 11.26 -7.99 -3.05
C GLU A 173 11.27 -6.61 -2.37
N ALA A 174 10.57 -6.47 -1.25
CA ALA A 174 10.53 -5.25 -0.47
C ALA A 174 11.92 -4.81 0.04
N LEU A 175 12.85 -5.71 0.25
CA LEU A 175 14.27 -5.42 0.58
C LEU A 175 15.18 -5.29 -0.64
N GLY A 176 14.63 -5.38 -1.87
CA GLY A 176 15.40 -5.28 -3.12
C GLY A 176 16.08 -6.59 -3.55
N ASP A 177 15.93 -7.68 -2.81
CA ASP A 177 16.42 -9.01 -3.21
C ASP A 177 15.49 -9.63 -4.26
N LEU A 178 15.56 -9.14 -5.49
CA LEU A 178 14.70 -9.58 -6.60
C LEU A 178 15.00 -11.03 -7.03
N ASP A 179 16.24 -11.49 -6.89
CA ASP A 179 16.59 -12.87 -7.25
C ASP A 179 16.05 -13.86 -6.23
N GLY A 180 16.21 -13.57 -4.96
CA GLY A 180 15.63 -14.34 -3.87
C GLY A 180 14.10 -14.34 -3.90
N ALA A 181 13.49 -13.20 -4.24
CA ALA A 181 12.05 -13.08 -4.42
C ALA A 181 11.54 -13.97 -5.55
N LEU A 182 12.17 -13.93 -6.73
CA LEU A 182 11.83 -14.80 -7.86
C LEU A 182 11.99 -16.27 -7.53
N ALA A 183 13.05 -16.66 -6.83
CA ALA A 183 13.27 -18.05 -6.43
C ALA A 183 12.11 -18.55 -5.54
N ASP A 184 11.69 -17.75 -4.57
CA ASP A 184 10.60 -18.07 -3.65
C ASP A 184 9.24 -18.09 -4.36
N ILE A 185 8.93 -17.10 -5.18
CA ILE A 185 7.66 -17.05 -5.92
C ILE A 185 7.57 -18.20 -6.93
N ASN A 186 8.67 -18.54 -7.62
CA ASN A 186 8.72 -19.71 -8.47
C ASN A 186 8.46 -21.01 -7.69
N GLN A 187 8.96 -21.12 -6.47
CA GLN A 187 8.66 -22.26 -5.60
C GLN A 187 7.19 -22.29 -5.19
N ALA A 188 6.60 -21.16 -4.86
CA ALA A 188 5.16 -21.07 -4.55
C ALA A 188 4.30 -21.55 -5.74
N ILE A 189 4.62 -21.12 -6.97
CA ILE A 189 3.93 -21.56 -8.20
C ILE A 189 4.11 -23.07 -8.45
N ARG A 190 5.30 -23.62 -8.18
CA ARG A 190 5.53 -25.08 -8.31
C ARG A 190 4.73 -25.88 -7.29
N LEU A 191 4.60 -25.38 -6.07
CA LEU A 191 3.86 -26.05 -4.99
C LEU A 191 2.35 -26.02 -5.22
N ASP A 192 1.83 -24.91 -5.71
CA ASP A 192 0.43 -24.77 -6.09
C ASP A 192 0.28 -23.91 -7.36
N PRO A 193 0.26 -24.51 -8.55
CA PRO A 193 0.11 -23.78 -9.81
C PRO A 193 -1.30 -23.22 -10.03
N THR A 194 -2.26 -23.53 -9.17
CA THR A 194 -3.63 -23.01 -9.29
C THR A 194 -3.82 -21.66 -8.59
N LEU A 195 -2.83 -21.20 -7.81
CA LEU A 195 -2.88 -19.92 -7.14
C LEU A 195 -2.53 -18.77 -8.11
N PRO A 196 -3.44 -17.83 -8.36
CA PRO A 196 -3.15 -16.72 -9.28
C PRO A 196 -2.27 -15.62 -8.63
N GLN A 197 -2.28 -15.48 -7.31
CA GLN A 197 -1.58 -14.40 -6.63
C GLN A 197 -0.05 -14.43 -6.78
N PRO A 198 0.64 -15.59 -6.70
CA PRO A 198 2.07 -15.66 -6.98
C PRO A 198 2.46 -15.19 -8.39
N LEU A 199 1.59 -15.41 -9.40
CA LEU A 199 1.80 -14.90 -10.75
C LEU A 199 1.72 -13.37 -10.81
N ILE A 200 0.75 -12.76 -10.10
CA ILE A 200 0.67 -11.29 -9.98
C ILE A 200 1.95 -10.73 -9.35
N ASN A 201 2.43 -11.35 -8.28
CA ASN A 201 3.66 -10.91 -7.61
C ASN A 201 4.87 -11.04 -8.55
N ARG A 202 4.98 -12.15 -9.30
CA ARG A 202 6.05 -12.33 -10.29
C ARG A 202 5.97 -11.34 -11.44
N THR A 203 4.76 -10.95 -11.84
CA THR A 203 4.54 -9.87 -12.82
C THR A 203 5.19 -8.57 -12.38
N ALA A 204 5.05 -8.17 -11.12
CA ALA A 204 5.68 -6.98 -10.59
C ALA A 204 7.21 -7.05 -10.77
N ILE A 205 7.83 -8.16 -10.38
CA ILE A 205 9.29 -8.34 -10.52
C ILE A 205 9.74 -8.31 -11.98
N TRP A 206 8.98 -8.95 -12.92
CA TRP A 206 9.32 -8.89 -14.34
C TRP A 206 9.26 -7.48 -14.89
N ARG A 207 8.26 -6.68 -14.45
CA ARG A 207 8.16 -5.26 -14.83
C ARG A 207 9.36 -4.47 -14.32
N VAL A 208 9.81 -4.69 -13.06
CA VAL A 208 11.03 -4.09 -12.50
C VAL A 208 12.24 -4.40 -13.37
N ARG A 209 12.33 -5.63 -13.88
CA ARG A 209 13.44 -6.07 -14.73
C ARG A 209 13.31 -5.64 -16.20
N GLY A 210 12.22 -4.98 -16.58
CA GLY A 210 11.93 -4.60 -17.95
C GLY A 210 11.55 -5.77 -18.86
N ASP A 211 11.29 -6.96 -18.30
CA ASP A 211 10.82 -8.13 -19.05
C ASP A 211 9.29 -8.10 -19.14
N TYR A 212 8.82 -7.21 -19.97
CA TYR A 212 7.38 -6.97 -20.11
C TYR A 212 6.63 -8.15 -20.74
N ASP A 213 7.31 -8.96 -21.57
CA ASP A 213 6.69 -10.14 -22.19
C ASP A 213 6.34 -11.21 -21.14
N ARG A 214 7.26 -11.49 -20.21
CA ARG A 214 6.98 -12.38 -19.08
C ARG A 214 5.94 -11.78 -18.14
N ALA A 215 5.97 -10.48 -17.91
CA ALA A 215 4.96 -9.79 -17.10
C ALA A 215 3.55 -9.94 -17.70
N ILE A 216 3.40 -9.77 -19.03
CA ILE A 216 2.13 -9.94 -19.74
C ILE A 216 1.67 -11.40 -19.67
N ALA A 217 2.57 -12.36 -19.86
CA ALA A 217 2.25 -13.79 -19.80
C ALA A 217 1.73 -14.19 -18.41
N ASP A 218 2.44 -13.82 -17.34
CA ASP A 218 2.06 -14.12 -15.96
C ASP A 218 0.72 -13.49 -15.57
N SER A 219 0.52 -12.22 -15.90
CA SER A 219 -0.75 -11.53 -15.64
C SER A 219 -1.91 -12.16 -16.40
N SER A 220 -1.67 -12.59 -17.66
CA SER A 220 -2.70 -13.26 -18.47
C SER A 220 -3.10 -14.59 -17.87
N GLU A 221 -2.15 -15.37 -17.38
CA GLU A 221 -2.41 -16.65 -16.71
C GLU A 221 -3.13 -16.42 -15.36
N ALA A 222 -2.73 -15.42 -14.58
CA ALA A 222 -3.41 -15.07 -13.34
C ALA A 222 -4.87 -14.69 -13.58
N ILE A 223 -5.15 -13.89 -14.60
CA ILE A 223 -6.51 -13.52 -15.03
C ILE A 223 -7.31 -14.76 -15.44
N ARG A 224 -6.71 -15.68 -16.21
CA ARG A 224 -7.35 -16.94 -16.62
C ARG A 224 -7.75 -17.77 -15.40
N LEU A 225 -6.80 -18.01 -14.50
CA LEU A 225 -7.04 -18.79 -13.28
C LEU A 225 -8.15 -18.17 -12.41
N ALA A 226 -8.12 -16.85 -12.24
CA ALA A 226 -9.12 -16.13 -11.43
C ALA A 226 -10.53 -16.21 -12.05
N LYS A 227 -10.65 -16.28 -13.38
CA LYS A 227 -11.93 -16.45 -14.07
C LYS A 227 -12.46 -17.89 -13.98
N GLU A 228 -11.58 -18.88 -14.08
CA GLU A 228 -11.97 -20.29 -14.04
C GLU A 228 -12.34 -20.77 -12.63
N LYS A 229 -11.62 -20.30 -11.65
CA LYS A 229 -11.82 -20.62 -10.23
C LYS A 229 -11.80 -19.35 -9.41
N PRO A 230 -12.90 -18.62 -9.30
CA PRO A 230 -12.94 -17.46 -8.41
C PRO A 230 -12.56 -17.91 -6.99
N PRO A 231 -11.66 -17.17 -6.31
CA PRO A 231 -11.17 -17.56 -5.00
C PRO A 231 -12.34 -17.67 -4.02
N VAL A 232 -12.51 -18.87 -3.45
CA VAL A 232 -13.55 -19.17 -2.44
C VAL A 232 -13.10 -18.74 -1.04
N ASN A 233 -11.91 -18.14 -0.91
CA ASN A 233 -11.30 -17.82 0.37
C ASN A 233 -11.74 -16.42 0.84
N ILE A 234 -12.22 -16.35 2.08
CA ILE A 234 -12.66 -15.13 2.77
C ILE A 234 -11.53 -14.08 2.84
N MET A 235 -10.26 -14.52 2.83
CA MET A 235 -9.10 -13.64 2.92
C MET A 235 -8.73 -12.95 1.59
N THR A 236 -9.23 -13.42 0.45
CA THR A 236 -9.00 -12.77 -0.84
C THR A 236 -10.32 -12.20 -1.32
N PRO A 237 -10.49 -10.87 -1.33
CA PRO A 237 -11.74 -10.27 -1.79
C PRO A 237 -12.07 -10.74 -3.21
N PRO A 238 -13.36 -11.03 -3.48
CA PRO A 238 -13.79 -11.35 -4.84
C PRO A 238 -13.29 -10.28 -5.81
N ASN A 239 -12.77 -10.68 -6.95
CA ASN A 239 -12.27 -9.80 -8.01
C ASN A 239 -10.92 -9.10 -7.76
N SER A 240 -10.32 -9.14 -6.57
CA SER A 240 -9.04 -8.44 -6.30
C SER A 240 -7.92 -8.89 -7.24
N VAL A 241 -7.86 -10.19 -7.53
CA VAL A 241 -6.89 -10.76 -8.48
C VAL A 241 -7.15 -10.28 -9.91
N LEU A 242 -8.41 -10.18 -10.32
CA LEU A 242 -8.76 -9.69 -11.67
C LEU A 242 -8.38 -8.21 -11.82
N VAL A 243 -8.71 -7.39 -10.82
CA VAL A 243 -8.36 -5.96 -10.79
C VAL A 243 -6.84 -5.79 -10.86
N SER A 244 -6.09 -6.51 -10.03
CA SER A 244 -4.62 -6.46 -10.04
C SER A 244 -4.04 -7.00 -11.36
N GLY A 245 -4.54 -8.13 -11.84
CA GLY A 245 -4.07 -8.77 -13.08
C GLY A 245 -4.22 -7.85 -14.30
N TYR A 246 -5.40 -7.28 -14.49
CA TYR A 246 -5.62 -6.33 -15.58
C TYR A 246 -4.77 -5.07 -15.42
N THR A 247 -4.68 -4.49 -14.22
CA THR A 247 -3.87 -3.28 -14.00
C THR A 247 -2.39 -3.54 -14.28
N HIS A 248 -1.83 -4.62 -13.76
CA HIS A 248 -0.41 -4.95 -13.97
C HIS A 248 -0.11 -5.30 -15.43
N ARG A 249 -1.04 -5.96 -16.14
CA ARG A 249 -0.89 -6.25 -17.57
C ARG A 249 -0.96 -4.99 -18.41
N ALA A 250 -1.89 -4.10 -18.09
CA ALA A 250 -1.99 -2.79 -18.73
C ALA A 250 -0.72 -1.97 -18.60
N LEU A 251 -0.14 -1.92 -17.38
CA LEU A 251 1.13 -1.23 -17.14
C LEU A 251 2.29 -1.86 -17.92
N ALA A 252 2.31 -3.18 -18.09
CA ALA A 252 3.32 -3.85 -18.91
C ALA A 252 3.14 -3.57 -20.41
N TYR A 253 1.90 -3.55 -20.93
CA TYR A 253 1.59 -3.14 -22.29
C TYR A 253 1.97 -1.68 -22.55
N GLU A 254 1.63 -0.77 -21.62
CA GLU A 254 1.99 0.65 -21.70
C GLU A 254 3.51 0.83 -21.78
N ALA A 255 4.27 0.12 -20.93
CA ALA A 255 5.73 0.16 -20.94
C ALA A 255 6.34 -0.36 -22.25
N LYS A 256 5.65 -1.29 -22.94
CA LYS A 256 6.02 -1.73 -24.30
C LYS A 256 5.63 -0.74 -25.39
N GLY A 257 4.79 0.25 -25.10
CA GLY A 257 4.20 1.14 -26.08
C GLY A 257 2.94 0.59 -26.76
N ASP A 258 2.41 -0.54 -26.29
CA ASP A 258 1.16 -1.13 -26.76
C ASP A 258 -0.04 -0.48 -26.04
N TYR A 259 -0.30 0.75 -26.41
CA TYR A 259 -1.36 1.55 -25.80
C TYR A 259 -2.78 1.04 -26.10
N ALA A 260 -2.95 0.23 -27.16
CA ALA A 260 -4.25 -0.34 -27.50
C ALA A 260 -4.66 -1.38 -26.43
N HIS A 261 -3.82 -2.38 -26.18
CA HIS A 261 -4.08 -3.39 -25.17
C HIS A 261 -4.06 -2.81 -23.76
N ALA A 262 -3.17 -1.85 -23.47
CA ALA A 262 -3.14 -1.15 -22.19
C ALA A 262 -4.48 -0.47 -21.88
N ARG A 263 -5.06 0.23 -22.86
CA ARG A 263 -6.35 0.91 -22.75
C ARG A 263 -7.50 -0.07 -22.47
N ASP A 264 -7.51 -1.21 -23.15
CA ASP A 264 -8.56 -2.22 -22.97
C ASP A 264 -8.50 -2.85 -21.59
N ASP A 265 -7.30 -3.14 -21.08
CA ASP A 265 -7.09 -3.66 -19.74
C ASP A 265 -7.43 -2.63 -18.64
N TYR A 266 -7.08 -1.35 -18.80
CA TYR A 266 -7.51 -0.30 -17.88
C TYR A 266 -9.04 -0.16 -17.82
N LYS A 267 -9.71 -0.25 -18.96
CA LYS A 267 -11.20 -0.29 -19.00
C LYS A 267 -11.75 -1.52 -18.28
N ALA A 268 -11.14 -2.69 -18.51
CA ALA A 268 -11.52 -3.91 -17.81
C ALA A 268 -11.35 -3.79 -16.29
N THR A 269 -10.24 -3.18 -15.82
CA THR A 269 -10.02 -2.88 -14.39
C THR A 269 -11.14 -2.02 -13.82
N LEU A 270 -11.56 -0.97 -14.54
CA LEU A 270 -12.60 -0.02 -14.09
C LEU A 270 -14.01 -0.61 -14.12
N ALA A 271 -14.25 -1.63 -14.96
CA ALA A 271 -15.55 -2.31 -15.06
C ALA A 271 -15.82 -3.28 -13.89
N ILE A 272 -14.81 -3.65 -13.13
CA ILE A 272 -14.94 -4.59 -12.01
C ILE A 272 -15.33 -3.83 -10.74
N THR A 273 -16.24 -4.37 -9.92
CA THR A 273 -16.56 -3.78 -8.62
C THR A 273 -15.44 -4.05 -7.62
N ALA A 274 -14.79 -2.99 -7.15
CA ALA A 274 -13.73 -3.06 -6.14
C ALA A 274 -14.33 -2.93 -4.72
N SER A 275 -14.08 -3.93 -3.88
CA SER A 275 -14.55 -3.96 -2.49
C SER A 275 -13.46 -3.61 -1.47
N ASP A 276 -12.20 -3.84 -1.81
CA ASP A 276 -11.05 -3.64 -0.92
C ASP A 276 -10.19 -2.43 -1.33
N ALA A 277 -9.33 -2.00 -0.40
CA ALA A 277 -8.49 -0.82 -0.60
C ALA A 277 -7.47 -0.99 -1.76
N GLY A 278 -6.87 -2.19 -1.90
CA GLY A 278 -5.91 -2.48 -2.97
C GLY A 278 -6.57 -2.41 -4.35
N SER A 279 -7.75 -3.02 -4.51
CA SER A 279 -8.53 -2.93 -5.75
C SER A 279 -8.93 -1.50 -6.08
N LYS A 280 -9.33 -0.70 -5.08
CA LYS A 280 -9.64 0.73 -5.28
C LYS A 280 -8.42 1.53 -5.72
N ALA A 281 -7.23 1.26 -5.16
CA ALA A 281 -5.98 1.89 -5.57
C ALA A 281 -5.63 1.53 -7.03
N ASN A 282 -5.71 0.25 -7.39
CA ASN A 282 -5.52 -0.20 -8.77
C ASN A 282 -6.50 0.47 -9.75
N GLN A 283 -7.77 0.66 -9.36
CA GLN A 283 -8.74 1.39 -10.17
C GLN A 283 -8.41 2.88 -10.29
N ALA A 284 -7.91 3.52 -9.23
CA ALA A 284 -7.44 4.90 -9.30
C ALA A 284 -6.28 5.04 -10.29
N THR A 285 -5.30 4.14 -10.22
CA THR A 285 -4.20 4.05 -11.19
C THR A 285 -4.73 3.84 -12.62
N ALA A 286 -5.61 2.86 -12.82
CA ALA A 286 -6.19 2.58 -14.13
C ALA A 286 -6.96 3.78 -14.70
N LYS A 287 -7.69 4.52 -13.88
CA LYS A 287 -8.43 5.72 -14.30
C LYS A 287 -7.50 6.82 -14.82
N VAL A 288 -6.43 7.10 -14.06
CA VAL A 288 -5.44 8.11 -14.46
C VAL A 288 -4.69 7.67 -15.72
N ARG A 289 -4.18 6.42 -15.73
CA ARG A 289 -3.43 5.88 -16.87
C ARG A 289 -4.27 5.79 -18.13
N LEU A 290 -5.54 5.41 -18.02
CA LEU A 290 -6.46 5.39 -19.16
C LEU A 290 -6.57 6.78 -19.81
N SER A 291 -6.64 7.85 -19.03
CA SER A 291 -6.68 9.21 -19.56
C SER A 291 -5.39 9.58 -20.32
N LEU A 292 -4.23 9.08 -19.85
CA LEU A 292 -2.94 9.34 -20.50
C LEU A 292 -2.78 8.60 -21.84
N VAL A 293 -3.32 7.37 -21.94
CA VAL A 293 -3.20 6.54 -23.17
C VAL A 293 -4.35 6.76 -24.17
N THR A 294 -5.39 7.54 -23.82
CA THR A 294 -6.52 7.87 -24.72
C THR A 294 -6.42 9.23 -25.36
N ASP A 295 -5.54 10.10 -24.91
CA ASP A 295 -5.36 11.45 -25.49
C ASP A 295 -4.78 11.32 -26.91
N ALA A 296 -5.60 11.62 -27.90
CA ALA A 296 -5.29 11.48 -29.32
C ALA A 296 -4.21 12.43 -29.88
N SER A 297 -3.65 13.31 -29.03
CA SER A 297 -2.58 14.25 -29.40
C SER A 297 -1.17 13.62 -29.44
N VAL A 298 -1.05 12.31 -29.17
CA VAL A 298 0.24 11.60 -29.21
C VAL A 298 0.38 10.87 -30.53
N PRO A 299 1.40 11.17 -31.35
CA PRO A 299 1.77 10.29 -32.45
C PRO A 299 2.16 8.92 -31.88
N ILE A 300 1.40 7.88 -32.21
CA ILE A 300 1.83 6.51 -32.01
C ILE A 300 3.11 6.36 -32.84
N PRO A 301 4.28 6.02 -32.27
CA PRO A 301 5.42 5.65 -33.06
C PRO A 301 5.01 4.40 -33.87
N ARG A 302 4.70 4.56 -35.13
CA ARG A 302 4.63 3.46 -36.08
C ARG A 302 6.10 3.14 -36.40
N ASP A 303 6.44 1.87 -36.24
CA ASP A 303 7.74 1.27 -36.58
C ASP A 303 8.73 1.06 -35.43
N ALA A 304 8.47 0.01 -34.65
CA ALA A 304 9.53 -0.90 -34.27
C ALA A 304 9.30 -2.22 -35.05
N PRO A 305 10.32 -2.76 -35.75
CA PRO A 305 10.16 -3.97 -36.54
C PRO A 305 9.80 -5.13 -35.61
N SER A 306 8.71 -5.84 -35.93
CA SER A 306 8.36 -7.10 -35.30
C SER A 306 9.51 -8.09 -35.40
N PRO A 307 9.97 -8.70 -34.30
CA PRO A 307 10.88 -9.83 -34.42
C PRO A 307 10.05 -11.00 -34.97
N THR A 308 10.40 -11.40 -36.18
CA THR A 308 9.93 -12.65 -36.79
C THR A 308 10.34 -13.82 -35.91
N SER A 309 9.37 -14.46 -35.31
CA SER A 309 9.55 -15.66 -34.50
C SER A 309 9.69 -16.88 -35.40
N GLU A 310 10.90 -17.44 -35.49
CA GLU A 310 11.11 -18.85 -35.77
C GLU A 310 11.50 -19.55 -34.47
N PRO A 311 10.92 -20.71 -34.14
CA PRO A 311 11.24 -21.37 -32.88
C PRO A 311 12.54 -22.15 -33.03
N ALA A 312 13.61 -21.67 -32.43
CA ALA A 312 14.86 -22.41 -32.33
C ALA A 312 14.74 -23.57 -31.34
N LYS A 313 15.00 -24.77 -31.87
CA LYS A 313 15.12 -26.05 -31.20
C LYS A 313 16.21 -26.00 -30.13
N ALA A 314 15.91 -26.44 -28.92
CA ALA A 314 16.86 -26.51 -27.81
C ALA A 314 17.97 -27.56 -28.10
N PRO A 315 19.26 -27.22 -27.85
CA PRO A 315 20.33 -28.20 -27.74
C PRO A 315 20.49 -28.70 -26.30
N ALA A 316 20.85 -29.98 -26.20
CA ALA A 316 21.14 -30.67 -24.95
C ALA A 316 22.38 -30.16 -24.21
N PRO A 317 22.52 -30.39 -22.91
CA PRO A 317 23.56 -29.82 -22.09
C PRO A 317 24.91 -30.48 -22.33
N GLN A 318 25.93 -29.70 -22.72
CA GLN A 318 27.33 -30.10 -22.66
C GLN A 318 27.99 -29.41 -21.45
N GLN A 319 28.54 -30.23 -20.57
CA GLN A 319 29.45 -29.81 -19.50
C GLN A 319 30.81 -29.44 -20.12
N THR A 320 31.25 -28.21 -19.91
CA THR A 320 32.67 -27.85 -20.03
C THR A 320 33.03 -26.77 -19.02
N GLY A 321 34.25 -26.87 -18.51
CA GLY A 321 34.85 -26.28 -17.34
C GLY A 321 34.74 -24.75 -17.16
N ALA A 322 34.82 -24.37 -15.92
CA ALA A 322 34.78 -23.02 -15.43
C ALA A 322 35.98 -22.18 -15.89
N ALA A 323 35.68 -21.10 -16.64
CA ALA A 323 36.55 -19.94 -16.77
C ALA A 323 35.99 -18.80 -15.89
N PRO A 324 36.82 -17.91 -15.31
CA PRO A 324 36.34 -16.88 -14.41
C PRO A 324 35.41 -15.90 -15.12
N SER A 325 34.27 -15.60 -14.51
CA SER A 325 33.29 -14.65 -15.00
C SER A 325 33.93 -13.25 -15.14
N PRO A 326 33.71 -12.54 -16.24
CA PRO A 326 34.09 -11.14 -16.33
C PRO A 326 33.26 -10.32 -15.36
N SER A 327 33.90 -9.34 -14.71
CA SER A 327 33.22 -8.34 -13.86
C SER A 327 31.99 -7.78 -14.58
N PRO A 328 30.89 -7.55 -13.85
CA PRO A 328 29.69 -7.01 -14.46
C PRO A 328 30.01 -5.64 -15.07
N ALA A 329 29.66 -5.47 -16.34
CA ALA A 329 29.65 -4.17 -17.00
C ALA A 329 28.79 -3.19 -16.17
N PRO A 330 29.17 -1.89 -16.09
CA PRO A 330 28.40 -0.91 -15.34
C PRO A 330 26.95 -0.93 -15.85
N ALA A 331 26.02 -1.11 -14.91
CA ALA A 331 24.59 -1.14 -15.20
C ALA A 331 24.21 0.10 -16.02
N ALA A 332 23.46 -0.09 -17.10
CA ALA A 332 22.96 1.00 -17.92
C ALA A 332 22.27 2.03 -17.00
N ARG A 333 22.67 3.29 -17.10
CA ARG A 333 22.15 4.39 -16.27
C ARG A 333 20.65 4.44 -16.42
N GLY A 334 19.91 4.20 -15.34
CA GLY A 334 18.48 4.28 -15.33
C GLY A 334 17.99 5.71 -15.62
N THR A 335 16.89 5.83 -16.34
CA THR A 335 16.32 7.13 -16.70
C THR A 335 15.85 7.87 -15.45
N ARG A 336 16.34 9.10 -15.23
CA ARG A 336 16.00 9.98 -14.10
C ARG A 336 15.23 11.17 -14.63
N MET A 337 14.03 11.42 -14.11
CA MET A 337 13.15 12.48 -14.59
C MET A 337 12.63 13.35 -13.45
N ALA A 338 12.40 14.63 -13.72
CA ALA A 338 11.83 15.55 -12.74
C ALA A 338 10.77 16.45 -13.35
N LEU A 339 9.66 16.62 -12.62
CA LEU A 339 8.63 17.64 -12.85
C LEU A 339 8.78 18.74 -11.82
N ILE A 340 9.04 19.95 -12.26
CA ILE A 340 9.28 21.11 -11.39
C ILE A 340 8.31 22.21 -11.74
N ILE A 341 7.48 22.63 -10.78
CA ILE A 341 6.48 23.68 -10.94
C ILE A 341 6.63 24.72 -9.85
N GLY A 342 6.67 26.01 -10.24
CA GLY A 342 6.73 27.15 -9.32
C GLY A 342 5.70 28.19 -9.66
N ASN A 343 4.62 28.29 -8.88
CA ASN A 343 3.52 29.22 -9.09
C ASN A 343 3.57 30.36 -8.07
N GLY A 344 3.74 31.60 -8.53
CA GLY A 344 3.84 32.80 -7.70
C GLY A 344 2.94 33.95 -8.16
N ALA A 345 2.72 34.11 -9.48
CA ALA A 345 1.96 35.23 -10.07
C ALA A 345 0.45 34.98 -10.07
N TYR A 346 -0.15 34.77 -8.91
CA TYR A 346 -1.57 34.48 -8.78
C TYR A 346 -2.45 35.69 -9.10
N ALA A 347 -3.48 35.50 -9.93
CA ALA A 347 -4.38 36.56 -10.36
C ALA A 347 -5.43 36.95 -9.28
N HIS A 348 -5.91 35.99 -8.51
CA HIS A 348 -7.06 36.17 -7.61
C HIS A 348 -6.77 35.86 -6.14
N VAL A 349 -5.55 35.42 -5.81
CA VAL A 349 -5.08 35.19 -4.44
C VAL A 349 -3.74 35.88 -4.25
N LYS A 350 -3.24 35.94 -3.00
CA LYS A 350 -1.98 36.62 -2.68
C LYS A 350 -0.83 36.06 -3.52
N ALA A 351 -0.14 36.93 -4.26
CA ALA A 351 1.06 36.56 -5.00
C ALA A 351 2.22 36.18 -4.05
N LEU A 352 3.07 35.26 -4.50
CA LEU A 352 4.28 34.79 -3.83
C LEU A 352 5.49 35.12 -4.72
N PRO A 353 6.47 35.90 -4.26
CA PRO A 353 7.60 36.31 -5.10
C PRO A 353 8.60 35.18 -5.39
N ASN A 354 8.77 34.20 -4.50
CA ASN A 354 9.87 33.23 -4.57
C ASN A 354 9.59 31.92 -5.33
N PRO A 355 8.36 31.36 -5.41
CA PRO A 355 8.13 30.06 -6.06
C PRO A 355 8.71 29.90 -7.47
N PRO A 356 8.65 30.90 -8.38
CA PRO A 356 9.31 30.82 -9.68
C PRO A 356 10.84 30.70 -9.60
N ASN A 357 11.48 31.37 -8.63
CA ASN A 357 12.91 31.29 -8.41
C ASN A 357 13.31 29.95 -7.77
N ASP A 358 12.50 29.47 -6.83
CA ASP A 358 12.69 28.18 -6.17
C ASP A 358 12.65 27.04 -7.19
N ALA A 359 11.65 27.05 -8.06
CA ALA A 359 11.53 26.08 -9.14
C ALA A 359 12.78 26.07 -10.04
N ARG A 360 13.25 27.24 -10.47
CA ARG A 360 14.46 27.37 -11.31
C ARG A 360 15.71 26.87 -10.59
N ALA A 361 15.88 27.16 -9.30
CA ALA A 361 17.03 26.74 -8.51
C ALA A 361 17.05 25.21 -8.34
N VAL A 362 15.94 24.60 -7.99
CA VAL A 362 15.81 23.15 -7.86
C VAL A 362 15.99 22.46 -9.22
N ALA A 363 15.36 22.98 -10.29
CA ALA A 363 15.54 22.45 -11.64
C ALA A 363 16.98 22.47 -12.09
N LYS A 364 17.70 23.56 -11.84
CA LYS A 364 19.15 23.67 -12.14
C LYS A 364 19.96 22.61 -11.38
N SER A 365 19.70 22.43 -10.08
CA SER A 365 20.41 21.44 -9.26
C SER A 365 20.17 20.02 -9.78
N LEU A 366 18.94 19.66 -10.16
CA LEU A 366 18.61 18.34 -10.69
C LEU A 366 19.21 18.09 -12.09
N ARG A 367 19.20 19.09 -12.97
CA ARG A 367 19.89 18.97 -14.27
C ARG A 367 21.39 18.72 -14.12
N ASN A 368 22.04 19.38 -13.16
CA ASN A 368 23.47 19.23 -12.91
C ASN A 368 23.85 17.79 -12.46
N ILE A 369 22.92 17.04 -11.89
CA ILE A 369 23.13 15.64 -11.47
C ILE A 369 22.49 14.63 -12.44
N GLY A 370 22.14 15.06 -13.66
CA GLY A 370 21.75 14.17 -14.75
C GLY A 370 20.25 13.83 -14.84
N PHE A 371 19.35 14.62 -14.23
CA PHE A 371 17.93 14.48 -14.45
C PHE A 371 17.48 15.16 -15.76
N THR A 372 16.56 14.51 -16.48
CA THR A 372 15.72 15.16 -17.49
C THR A 372 14.62 15.94 -16.77
N VAL A 373 14.60 17.26 -16.93
CA VAL A 373 13.72 18.14 -16.13
C VAL A 373 12.69 18.83 -17.01
N SER A 374 11.42 18.58 -16.73
CA SER A 374 10.26 19.35 -17.21
C SER A 374 9.99 20.47 -16.19
N GLU A 375 10.17 21.73 -16.60
CA GLU A 375 10.06 22.90 -15.73
C GLU A 375 8.98 23.84 -16.21
N GLY A 376 8.13 24.31 -15.28
CA GLY A 376 7.09 25.31 -15.54
C GLY A 376 6.99 26.31 -14.40
N VAL A 377 6.76 27.57 -14.75
CA VAL A 377 6.53 28.65 -13.78
C VAL A 377 5.27 29.41 -14.13
N ASP A 378 4.56 29.84 -13.10
CA ASP A 378 3.32 30.62 -13.21
C ASP A 378 2.29 30.01 -14.16
N LEU A 379 2.06 28.71 -14.00
CA LEU A 379 1.18 27.93 -14.86
C LEU A 379 -0.29 28.15 -14.47
N ASP A 380 -1.12 28.45 -15.50
CA ASP A 380 -2.57 28.33 -15.38
C ASP A 380 -3.01 26.86 -15.27
N ARG A 381 -4.27 26.62 -15.00
CA ARG A 381 -4.82 25.28 -14.83
C ARG A 381 -4.59 24.38 -16.05
N ALA A 382 -4.82 24.90 -17.24
CA ALA A 382 -4.72 24.13 -18.49
C ALA A 382 -3.26 23.71 -18.76
N ALA A 383 -2.33 24.65 -18.62
CA ALA A 383 -0.89 24.41 -18.77
C ALA A 383 -0.37 23.44 -17.71
N MET A 384 -0.78 23.61 -16.43
CA MET A 384 -0.38 22.74 -15.34
C MET A 384 -0.89 21.30 -15.54
N GLN A 385 -2.16 21.13 -15.96
CA GLN A 385 -2.71 19.81 -16.30
C GLN A 385 -1.99 19.18 -17.49
N LYS A 386 -1.74 19.96 -18.55
CA LYS A 386 -1.03 19.46 -19.74
C LYS A 386 0.37 19.01 -19.37
N MET A 387 1.14 19.85 -18.69
CA MET A 387 2.51 19.53 -18.29
C MET A 387 2.57 18.28 -17.40
N THR A 388 1.67 18.18 -16.42
CA THR A 388 1.59 17.00 -15.54
C THR A 388 1.28 15.73 -16.35
N ARG A 389 0.30 15.76 -17.26
CA ARG A 389 -0.03 14.61 -18.11
C ARG A 389 1.14 14.19 -19.00
N ASP A 390 1.77 15.16 -19.67
CA ASP A 390 2.89 14.88 -20.57
C ASP A 390 4.05 14.26 -19.79
N PHE A 391 4.40 14.84 -18.63
CA PHE A 391 5.42 14.31 -17.75
C PHE A 391 5.11 12.89 -17.25
N LEU A 392 3.89 12.63 -16.77
CA LEU A 392 3.52 11.30 -16.28
C LEU A 392 3.61 10.22 -17.37
N ARG A 393 3.35 10.60 -18.63
CA ARG A 393 3.48 9.72 -19.79
C ARG A 393 4.95 9.40 -20.07
N GLU A 394 5.81 10.40 -20.09
CA GLU A 394 7.25 10.23 -20.31
C GLU A 394 7.91 9.48 -19.15
N ALA A 395 7.50 9.77 -17.92
CA ALA A 395 8.01 9.15 -16.71
C ALA A 395 7.65 7.66 -16.57
N ALA A 396 6.80 7.09 -17.43
CA ALA A 396 6.43 5.67 -17.36
C ALA A 396 7.62 4.71 -17.41
N ARG A 397 8.76 5.14 -17.96
CA ARG A 397 10.01 4.36 -18.07
C ARG A 397 11.12 4.83 -17.13
N ALA A 398 10.86 5.81 -16.28
CA ALA A 398 11.88 6.36 -15.39
C ALA A 398 12.08 5.44 -14.17
N GLN A 399 13.33 5.29 -13.73
CA GLN A 399 13.66 4.57 -12.48
C GLN A 399 13.57 5.48 -11.27
N ILE A 400 13.91 6.75 -11.39
CA ILE A 400 13.77 7.75 -10.34
C ILE A 400 12.98 8.93 -10.89
N VAL A 401 11.92 9.29 -10.20
CA VAL A 401 11.10 10.45 -10.51
C VAL A 401 11.13 11.41 -9.34
N VAL A 402 11.38 12.69 -9.62
CA VAL A 402 11.25 13.79 -8.66
C VAL A 402 10.09 14.68 -9.11
N VAL A 403 9.14 14.96 -8.22
CA VAL A 403 8.13 15.99 -8.40
C VAL A 403 8.36 17.07 -7.36
N TYR A 404 8.59 18.30 -7.81
CA TYR A 404 8.73 19.45 -6.94
C TYR A 404 7.66 20.48 -7.28
N TYR A 405 7.00 20.99 -6.27
CA TYR A 405 6.05 22.08 -6.38
C TYR A 405 6.34 23.16 -5.35
N ALA A 406 6.43 24.42 -5.79
CA ALA A 406 6.44 25.61 -4.95
C ALA A 406 5.23 26.49 -5.28
N GLY A 407 4.50 26.94 -4.26
CA GLY A 407 3.30 27.78 -4.43
C GLY A 407 2.25 27.55 -3.36
N HIS A 408 1.03 28.01 -3.64
CA HIS A 408 -0.10 27.77 -2.77
C HIS A 408 -0.61 26.33 -2.89
N GLY A 409 -0.94 25.73 -1.74
CA GLY A 409 -1.59 24.43 -1.64
C GLY A 409 -2.71 24.46 -0.61
N VAL A 410 -3.74 23.65 -0.80
CA VAL A 410 -4.91 23.60 0.08
C VAL A 410 -5.36 22.16 0.29
N GLN A 411 -5.88 21.86 1.47
CA GLN A 411 -6.58 20.62 1.73
C GLN A 411 -8.10 20.86 1.75
N VAL A 412 -8.85 20.04 0.99
CA VAL A 412 -10.31 20.04 0.95
C VAL A 412 -10.80 18.62 1.15
N GLU A 413 -11.65 18.38 2.15
CA GLU A 413 -12.20 17.05 2.47
C GLU A 413 -11.12 15.95 2.59
N GLY A 414 -9.99 16.29 3.21
CA GLY A 414 -8.86 15.36 3.41
C GLY A 414 -7.96 15.17 2.20
N ARG A 415 -8.24 15.77 1.04
CA ARG A 415 -7.44 15.68 -0.18
C ARG A 415 -6.61 16.93 -0.40
N ASN A 416 -5.41 16.78 -0.91
CA ASN A 416 -4.47 17.87 -1.17
C ASN A 416 -4.57 18.35 -2.61
N TYR A 417 -4.60 19.68 -2.78
CA TYR A 417 -4.68 20.34 -4.08
C TYR A 417 -3.58 21.37 -4.26
N LEU A 418 -2.98 21.39 -5.46
CA LEU A 418 -2.04 22.40 -5.90
C LEU A 418 -2.79 23.48 -6.67
N ILE A 419 -2.43 24.75 -6.44
CA ILE A 419 -3.19 25.89 -6.92
C ILE A 419 -2.55 26.47 -8.19
N PRO A 420 -3.26 26.48 -9.35
CA PRO A 420 -2.84 27.20 -10.55
C PRO A 420 -2.94 28.71 -10.36
N VAL A 421 -2.19 29.49 -11.17
CA VAL A 421 -2.17 30.96 -11.02
C VAL A 421 -3.48 31.67 -11.40
N ASP A 422 -4.30 31.03 -12.22
CA ASP A 422 -5.60 31.53 -12.69
C ASP A 422 -6.79 31.07 -11.83
N VAL A 423 -6.54 30.44 -10.67
CA VAL A 423 -7.62 29.95 -9.82
C VAL A 423 -8.56 31.08 -9.42
N GLU A 424 -9.84 30.92 -9.76
CA GLU A 424 -10.94 31.82 -9.37
C GLU A 424 -12.03 30.99 -8.68
N LEU A 425 -12.40 31.41 -7.46
CA LEU A 425 -13.46 30.76 -6.69
C LEU A 425 -14.81 31.39 -7.03
N LYS A 426 -15.53 30.82 -7.99
CA LYS A 426 -16.88 31.26 -8.35
C LYS A 426 -17.91 30.64 -7.41
N SER A 427 -18.87 31.45 -6.95
CA SER A 427 -20.01 30.96 -6.17
C SER A 427 -20.76 29.88 -6.98
N GLY A 428 -20.95 28.67 -6.36
CA GLY A 428 -21.69 27.56 -6.96
C GLY A 428 -20.84 26.57 -7.81
N ALA A 429 -19.60 26.87 -8.17
CA ALA A 429 -18.68 25.90 -8.78
C ALA A 429 -18.02 25.04 -7.69
N ARG A 430 -17.73 23.77 -7.98
CA ARG A 430 -16.90 22.96 -7.08
C ARG A 430 -15.48 23.54 -7.09
N MET A 431 -15.04 24.04 -5.96
CA MET A 431 -13.70 24.63 -5.79
C MET A 431 -12.59 23.68 -6.27
N THR A 432 -12.77 22.38 -6.03
CA THR A 432 -11.84 21.32 -6.43
C THR A 432 -11.65 21.21 -7.95
N ASP A 433 -12.66 21.61 -8.75
CA ASP A 433 -12.56 21.54 -10.21
C ASP A 433 -11.62 22.61 -10.80
N ALA A 434 -11.29 23.66 -10.04
CA ALA A 434 -10.36 24.71 -10.45
C ALA A 434 -8.89 24.44 -10.06
N MET A 435 -8.60 23.35 -9.36
CA MET A 435 -7.29 23.04 -8.81
C MET A 435 -6.74 21.72 -9.36
N ILE A 436 -5.50 21.40 -9.06
CA ILE A 436 -4.85 20.14 -9.42
C ILE A 436 -4.81 19.22 -8.20
N ASP A 437 -5.49 18.09 -8.30
CA ASP A 437 -5.50 17.08 -7.26
C ASP A 437 -4.15 16.35 -7.19
N MET A 438 -3.51 16.40 -6.04
CA MET A 438 -2.22 15.74 -5.79
C MET A 438 -2.32 14.21 -5.86
N ASP A 439 -3.47 13.64 -5.46
CA ASP A 439 -3.70 12.19 -5.54
C ASP A 439 -3.70 11.72 -7.00
N THR A 440 -4.11 12.57 -7.96
CA THR A 440 -4.01 12.28 -9.39
C THR A 440 -2.55 12.17 -9.85
N ILE A 441 -1.67 13.04 -9.35
CA ILE A 441 -0.23 12.97 -9.64
C ILE A 441 0.35 11.69 -9.05
N MET A 442 0.04 11.40 -7.78
CA MET A 442 0.51 10.20 -7.09
C MET A 442 0.03 8.92 -7.78
N ALA A 443 -1.25 8.82 -8.11
CA ALA A 443 -1.80 7.67 -8.83
C ALA A 443 -1.17 7.48 -10.22
N GLY A 444 -0.81 8.57 -10.91
CA GLY A 444 -0.06 8.51 -12.17
C GLY A 444 1.39 8.07 -11.99
N LEU A 445 1.96 8.23 -10.81
CA LEU A 445 3.30 7.77 -10.43
C LEU A 445 3.28 6.43 -9.71
N ASP A 446 2.11 5.92 -9.33
CA ASP A 446 1.97 4.65 -8.62
C ASP A 446 2.41 3.50 -9.53
N ASP A 447 3.69 3.19 -9.42
CA ASP A 447 4.34 2.07 -10.06
C ASP A 447 5.29 1.46 -9.03
N GLN A 448 5.05 0.20 -8.66
CA GLN A 448 5.84 -0.54 -7.67
C GLN A 448 7.34 -0.67 -8.04
N VAL A 449 7.73 -0.17 -9.19
CA VAL A 449 9.02 -0.38 -9.83
C VAL A 449 9.96 0.82 -9.69
N ARG A 450 9.42 2.01 -9.43
CA ARG A 450 10.22 3.24 -9.45
C ARG A 450 10.34 3.90 -8.09
N THR A 451 11.42 4.65 -7.91
CA THR A 451 11.56 5.56 -6.77
C THR A 451 10.88 6.89 -7.10
N ASN A 452 9.87 7.24 -6.33
CA ASN A 452 9.17 8.51 -6.44
C ASN A 452 9.54 9.42 -5.27
N ILE A 453 9.97 10.64 -5.55
CA ILE A 453 10.32 11.65 -4.55
C ILE A 453 9.47 12.88 -4.83
N LEU A 454 8.52 13.14 -3.94
CA LEU A 454 7.62 14.27 -4.05
C LEU A 454 8.00 15.32 -2.98
N ILE A 455 8.25 16.54 -3.42
CA ILE A 455 8.72 17.63 -2.56
C ILE A 455 7.80 18.83 -2.73
N PHE A 456 7.19 19.28 -1.63
CA PHE A 456 6.22 20.36 -1.65
C PHE A 456 6.69 21.53 -0.80
N ASP A 457 7.06 22.62 -1.45
CA ASP A 457 7.33 23.92 -0.83
C ASP A 457 6.07 24.78 -0.91
N ALA A 458 5.07 24.37 -0.16
CA ALA A 458 3.74 24.99 -0.15
C ALA A 458 3.27 25.24 1.29
N CYS A 459 2.57 26.35 1.46
CA CYS A 459 1.96 26.69 2.75
C CYS A 459 0.92 25.64 3.16
N ARG A 460 0.93 25.27 4.45
CA ARG A 460 -0.09 24.43 5.07
C ARG A 460 -1.22 25.22 5.71
N ASN A 461 -1.29 26.53 5.48
CA ASN A 461 -2.44 27.38 5.83
C ASN A 461 -3.25 27.65 4.56
N ASN A 462 -4.57 27.53 4.67
CA ASN A 462 -5.47 27.80 3.55
C ASN A 462 -5.49 29.32 3.24
N PRO A 463 -4.83 29.80 2.18
CA PRO A 463 -4.84 31.23 1.83
C PRO A 463 -6.23 31.72 1.40
N MET A 464 -7.16 30.78 1.16
CA MET A 464 -8.51 31.06 0.69
C MET A 464 -9.58 30.83 1.77
N ALA A 465 -9.19 30.56 3.03
CA ALA A 465 -10.13 30.29 4.11
C ALA A 465 -11.17 31.39 4.30
N GLN A 466 -10.78 32.67 4.15
CA GLN A 466 -11.70 33.79 4.24
C GLN A 466 -12.63 33.91 3.02
N GLN A 467 -12.15 33.57 1.82
CA GLN A 467 -12.96 33.61 0.59
C GLN A 467 -13.94 32.43 0.54
N VAL A 468 -13.56 31.27 1.05
CA VAL A 468 -14.43 30.10 1.17
C VAL A 468 -15.54 30.34 2.20
N ALA A 469 -15.22 30.98 3.33
CA ALA A 469 -16.20 31.35 4.36
C ALA A 469 -17.23 32.38 3.86
N SER A 470 -16.85 33.29 2.96
CA SER A 470 -17.74 34.30 2.37
C SER A 470 -18.59 33.79 1.21
N ALA A 471 -18.29 32.64 0.60
CA ALA A 471 -19.04 32.06 -0.51
C ALA A 471 -20.36 31.35 -0.12
N GLY A 472 -20.75 31.37 1.16
CA GLY A 472 -22.11 31.09 1.63
C GLY A 472 -22.66 29.68 1.41
N THR A 473 -21.84 28.65 1.40
CA THR A 473 -22.30 27.26 1.40
C THR A 473 -22.62 26.78 2.80
N ASN A 474 -23.90 26.43 3.08
CA ASN A 474 -24.46 25.96 4.37
C ASN A 474 -23.94 24.58 4.85
N ARG A 475 -22.75 24.15 4.43
CA ARG A 475 -21.96 23.12 5.08
C ARG A 475 -20.64 23.73 5.46
N ALA A 476 -20.36 23.79 6.74
CA ALA A 476 -19.05 24.09 7.27
C ALA A 476 -18.07 23.10 6.59
N ILE A 477 -17.43 23.58 5.51
CA ILE A 477 -16.22 22.96 5.02
C ILE A 477 -15.25 23.25 6.17
N GLU A 478 -14.95 22.25 6.97
CA GLU A 478 -13.79 22.32 7.84
C GLU A 478 -12.61 22.55 6.91
N ALA A 479 -12.27 23.82 6.75
CA ALA A 479 -11.08 24.27 6.08
C ALA A 479 -9.91 23.89 6.98
N ALA A 480 -9.56 22.59 6.94
CA ALA A 480 -8.38 22.09 7.58
C ALA A 480 -7.18 22.88 7.02
N SER A 481 -6.35 23.34 7.89
CA SER A 481 -5.09 24.00 7.63
C SER A 481 -4.26 23.23 6.60
N GLY A 482 -3.91 23.84 5.48
CA GLY A 482 -2.88 23.46 4.50
C GLY A 482 -2.66 21.98 4.18
N LEU A 483 -1.73 21.67 3.27
CA LEU A 483 -1.43 20.30 2.86
C LEU A 483 -1.19 19.36 4.04
N ALA A 484 -1.95 18.28 4.16
CA ALA A 484 -1.75 17.25 5.18
C ALA A 484 -0.91 16.08 4.63
N ALA A 485 -0.49 15.19 5.52
CA ALA A 485 -0.01 13.87 5.06
C ALA A 485 -1.12 13.23 4.23
N PRO A 486 -0.82 12.70 3.02
CA PRO A 486 -1.82 12.07 2.18
C PRO A 486 -2.55 10.97 2.94
N THR A 487 -3.88 11.03 3.01
CA THR A 487 -4.70 10.01 3.68
C THR A 487 -4.73 8.70 2.89
N SER A 488 -4.36 8.72 1.62
CA SER A 488 -4.14 7.55 0.76
C SER A 488 -2.88 6.74 1.12
N LEU A 489 -2.06 7.21 2.06
CA LEU A 489 -1.12 6.38 2.81
C LEU A 489 -1.83 5.50 3.84
N GLY A 490 -3.18 5.45 3.81
CA GLY A 490 -4.00 4.63 4.68
C GLY A 490 -3.66 3.15 4.55
N ALA A 491 -3.76 2.45 5.67
CA ALA A 491 -3.53 1.03 5.82
C ALA A 491 -4.13 0.23 4.65
N GLY A 492 -3.30 -0.26 3.74
CA GLY A 492 -3.71 -1.06 2.58
C GLY A 492 -3.27 -0.55 1.21
N ALA A 493 -2.92 0.73 1.04
CA ALA A 493 -2.12 1.14 -0.10
C ALA A 493 -0.67 0.76 0.24
N THR A 494 -0.20 -0.34 -0.31
CA THR A 494 1.23 -0.55 -0.48
C THR A 494 1.69 0.60 -1.35
N LEU A 495 2.25 1.66 -0.72
CA LEU A 495 3.14 2.55 -1.46
C LEU A 495 4.09 1.61 -2.20
N GLY A 496 4.10 1.70 -3.53
CA GLY A 496 5.11 0.97 -4.30
C GLY A 496 6.46 1.20 -3.64
N ALA A 497 7.30 0.21 -3.68
CA ALA A 497 8.56 0.11 -2.95
C ALA A 497 9.50 1.29 -3.23
N GLY A 498 9.11 2.52 -2.91
CA GLY A 498 9.96 3.64 -3.15
C GLY A 498 9.31 5.01 -3.26
N THR A 499 8.34 5.38 -2.44
CA THR A 499 7.85 6.76 -2.42
C THR A 499 8.32 7.51 -1.16
N LEU A 500 8.92 8.68 -1.37
CA LEU A 500 9.26 9.66 -0.33
C LEU A 500 8.48 10.94 -0.60
N ILE A 501 7.83 11.46 0.43
CA ILE A 501 7.12 12.74 0.37
C ILE A 501 7.75 13.67 1.40
N ALA A 502 8.18 14.85 0.96
CA ALA A 502 8.74 15.89 1.80
C ALA A 502 7.95 17.19 1.67
N PHE A 503 7.77 17.87 2.79
CA PHE A 503 7.10 19.16 2.88
C PHE A 503 8.02 20.18 3.53
N ALA A 504 7.96 21.41 3.06
CA ALA A 504 8.73 22.51 3.62
C ALA A 504 8.44 22.78 5.10
N THR A 505 7.28 22.35 5.60
CA THR A 505 6.88 22.58 7.00
C THR A 505 6.05 21.42 7.56
N ALA A 506 6.01 21.30 8.89
CA ALA A 506 5.22 20.30 9.60
C ALA A 506 3.70 20.54 9.45
N PRO A 507 2.85 19.51 9.66
CA PRO A 507 1.39 19.67 9.62
C PRO A 507 0.90 20.82 10.50
N GLY A 508 -0.01 21.66 9.96
CA GLY A 508 -0.59 22.80 10.68
C GLY A 508 0.31 24.02 10.80
N GLN A 509 1.48 24.04 10.15
CA GLN A 509 2.41 25.19 10.17
C GLN A 509 2.50 25.89 8.81
N VAL A 510 3.01 27.12 8.80
CA VAL A 510 3.21 27.96 7.61
C VAL A 510 4.60 27.73 7.05
N ALA A 511 4.73 27.50 5.75
CA ALA A 511 5.99 27.63 5.05
C ALA A 511 6.30 29.12 4.82
N LEU A 512 7.53 29.53 5.12
CA LEU A 512 7.97 30.90 4.91
C LEU A 512 8.46 31.08 3.47
N ASP A 513 8.00 32.13 2.81
CA ASP A 513 8.49 32.49 1.48
C ASP A 513 9.94 33.07 1.55
N GLY A 514 10.33 33.62 2.71
CA GLY A 514 11.65 34.19 2.95
C GLY A 514 11.78 35.63 2.46
N GLU A 515 12.86 36.30 2.89
CA GLU A 515 13.22 37.66 2.46
C GLU A 515 14.25 37.70 1.33
N GLY A 516 14.79 36.50 0.96
CA GLY A 516 15.81 36.35 -0.09
C GLY A 516 15.19 36.05 -1.47
N ALA A 517 16.05 35.63 -2.41
CA ALA A 517 15.63 35.22 -3.75
C ALA A 517 14.93 33.85 -3.79
N ASN A 518 15.07 33.07 -2.72
CA ASN A 518 14.46 31.74 -2.56
C ASN A 518 13.86 31.60 -1.16
N SER A 519 12.89 30.70 -1.02
CA SER A 519 12.41 30.25 0.26
C SER A 519 13.55 29.60 1.09
N PRO A 520 13.48 29.61 2.43
CA PRO A 520 14.47 28.94 3.26
C PRO A 520 14.62 27.46 2.95
N PHE A 521 13.50 26.79 2.63
CA PHE A 521 13.49 25.37 2.31
C PHE A 521 14.13 25.09 0.96
N SER A 522 13.74 25.80 -0.09
CA SER A 522 14.25 25.57 -1.45
C SER A 522 15.71 26.00 -1.60
N ALA A 523 16.13 27.03 -0.86
CA ALA A 523 17.54 27.42 -0.77
C ALA A 523 18.40 26.30 -0.17
N ALA A 524 17.97 25.71 0.95
CA ALA A 524 18.67 24.59 1.59
C ALA A 524 18.61 23.34 0.69
N LEU A 525 17.44 23.02 0.13
CA LEU A 525 17.27 21.87 -0.78
C LEU A 525 18.22 21.94 -1.97
N SER A 526 18.28 23.07 -2.67
CA SER A 526 19.13 23.27 -3.85
C SER A 526 20.63 23.11 -3.55
N ARG A 527 21.07 23.44 -2.32
CA ARG A 527 22.46 23.24 -1.88
C ARG A 527 22.81 21.77 -1.67
N HIS A 528 21.88 21.00 -1.11
CA HIS A 528 22.15 19.63 -0.71
C HIS A 528 21.83 18.59 -1.79
N LEU A 529 20.94 18.89 -2.76
CA LEU A 529 20.56 17.99 -3.86
C LEU A 529 21.75 17.46 -4.68
N GLY A 530 22.76 18.30 -4.90
CA GLY A 530 23.94 17.95 -5.71
C GLY A 530 25.09 17.33 -4.93
N THR A 531 24.93 17.01 -3.64
CA THR A 531 26.01 16.46 -2.82
C THR A 531 26.28 15.00 -3.21
N PRO A 532 27.48 14.65 -3.76
CA PRO A 532 27.80 13.30 -4.17
C PRO A 532 27.75 12.31 -2.99
N GLY A 533 27.19 11.13 -3.20
CA GLY A 533 27.13 10.07 -2.20
C GLY A 533 26.28 10.38 -0.96
N LEU A 534 25.46 11.43 -1.00
CA LEU A 534 24.53 11.74 0.08
C LEU A 534 23.18 11.05 -0.20
N GLU A 535 22.77 10.15 0.71
CA GLU A 535 21.49 9.45 0.65
C GLU A 535 20.33 10.44 0.86
N VAL A 536 19.20 10.25 0.17
CA VAL A 536 18.10 11.22 0.09
C VAL A 536 17.46 11.54 1.44
N GLN A 537 17.32 10.58 2.36
CA GLN A 537 16.76 10.84 3.70
C GLN A 537 17.77 11.60 4.58
N GLN A 538 19.06 11.29 4.43
CA GLN A 538 20.12 12.06 5.08
C GLN A 538 20.22 13.49 4.51
N MET A 539 20.04 13.64 3.19
CA MET A 539 19.94 14.94 2.52
C MET A 539 18.81 15.77 3.13
N LEU A 540 17.60 15.22 3.24
CA LEU A 540 16.46 15.91 3.85
C LEU A 540 16.67 16.22 5.33
N THR A 541 17.42 15.41 6.05
CA THR A 541 17.81 15.68 7.43
C THR A 541 18.72 16.91 7.51
N ARG A 542 19.67 17.05 6.60
CA ARG A 542 20.51 18.27 6.52
C ARG A 542 19.70 19.50 6.12
N VAL A 543 18.82 19.37 5.13
CA VAL A 543 17.88 20.44 4.73
C VAL A 543 17.05 20.89 5.93
N ARG A 544 16.50 19.95 6.70
CA ARG A 544 15.73 20.27 7.91
C ARG A 544 16.56 21.04 8.94
N ALA A 545 17.75 20.56 9.25
CA ALA A 545 18.64 21.21 10.22
C ALA A 545 18.98 22.65 9.80
N GLU A 546 19.26 22.88 8.51
CA GLU A 546 19.56 24.20 7.98
C GLU A 546 18.35 25.13 8.01
N VAL A 547 17.16 24.66 7.60
CA VAL A 547 15.92 25.46 7.64
C VAL A 547 15.56 25.84 9.07
N VAL A 548 15.63 24.90 10.00
CA VAL A 548 15.36 25.15 11.42
C VAL A 548 16.29 26.24 11.97
N SER A 549 17.58 26.14 11.64
CA SER A 549 18.60 27.13 12.07
C SER A 549 18.35 28.51 11.45
N THR A 550 18.18 28.60 10.13
CA THR A 550 18.02 29.86 9.40
C THR A 550 16.71 30.58 9.75
N THR A 551 15.65 29.83 10.01
CA THR A 551 14.34 30.38 10.39
C THR A 551 14.15 30.55 11.89
N LYS A 552 15.19 30.28 12.71
CA LYS A 552 15.13 30.36 14.18
C LYS A 552 13.95 29.58 14.76
N ASN A 553 13.83 28.31 14.32
CA ASN A 553 12.77 27.34 14.67
C ASN A 553 11.34 27.74 14.22
N LYS A 554 11.18 28.73 13.34
CA LYS A 554 9.85 29.13 12.84
C LYS A 554 9.33 28.19 11.76
N GLN A 555 10.20 27.41 11.11
CA GLN A 555 9.85 26.45 10.08
C GLN A 555 10.60 25.14 10.31
N VAL A 556 9.86 24.02 10.36
CA VAL A 556 10.42 22.68 10.56
C VAL A 556 9.98 21.79 9.39
N PRO A 557 10.84 21.50 8.42
CA PRO A 557 10.52 20.56 7.34
C PRO A 557 10.15 19.18 7.85
N TRP A 558 9.21 18.53 7.17
CA TRP A 558 8.72 17.20 7.52
C TRP A 558 8.77 16.29 6.30
N SER A 559 9.01 14.98 6.52
CA SER A 559 9.00 13.99 5.45
C SER A 559 8.46 12.66 5.95
N ASN A 560 7.84 11.91 5.03
CA ASN A 560 7.42 10.53 5.20
C ASN A 560 8.00 9.70 4.06
N SER A 561 8.43 8.47 4.35
CA SER A 561 9.14 7.65 3.38
C SER A 561 8.73 6.19 3.50
N SER A 562 8.45 5.57 2.35
CA SER A 562 8.34 4.13 2.16
C SER A 562 9.50 3.59 1.32
N LEU A 563 10.60 4.35 1.18
CA LEU A 563 11.79 3.88 0.48
C LEU A 563 12.34 2.62 1.14
N LEU A 564 12.57 1.58 0.35
CA LEU A 564 13.02 0.27 0.82
C LEU A 564 14.55 0.10 0.78
N GLY A 565 15.26 1.10 0.30
CA GLY A 565 16.72 1.10 0.20
C GLY A 565 17.30 2.50 0.19
N GLU A 566 18.62 2.58 0.16
CA GLU A 566 19.33 3.85 0.01
C GLU A 566 19.16 4.42 -1.40
N VAL A 567 18.72 5.66 -1.50
CA VAL A 567 18.53 6.36 -2.76
C VAL A 567 19.50 7.54 -2.85
N TYR A 568 20.30 7.53 -3.89
CA TYR A 568 21.30 8.58 -4.17
C TYR A 568 20.87 9.37 -5.40
N LEU A 569 20.59 10.67 -5.24
CA LEU A 569 20.24 11.56 -6.35
C LEU A 569 21.48 12.03 -7.12
N ALA A 570 22.57 12.27 -6.42
CA ALA A 570 23.90 12.50 -7.01
C ALA A 570 24.77 11.24 -6.78
N GLU A 571 25.46 10.79 -7.82
CA GLU A 571 26.33 9.61 -7.75
C GLU A 571 27.49 9.84 -6.76
N LYS A 572 28.04 8.73 -6.22
CA LYS A 572 29.21 8.75 -5.32
C LYS A 572 30.45 9.26 -5.99
#